data_24f7278546ab98970168eb8e9adbf334
#
_entry.id   24f7278546ab98970168eb8e9adbf334
#
_cell.length_a   1.000
_cell.length_b   1.000
_cell.length_c   1.000
_cell.angle_alpha   90.00
_cell.angle_beta   90.00
_cell.angle_gamma   90.00
#
_symmetry.space_group_name_H-M   'P 1'
#
loop_
_entity.id
_entity.type
_entity.pdbx_description
1 polymer ?
#
loop_
_entity_poly.entity_id
_entity_poly.type
_entity_poly.pdbx_seq_one_letter_code
_entity_poly.pdbx_strand_id
1 'polypeptide(L)'
;MAGELHYVDGVGRISVLNGAAHVDLFAIIPPVQGSDQPQMAGTHRLVMGLPQFIKMCADMGTHLRPLEEKGVITRQPNAQG
;
A
#
# COMPACT_ATOMS: atom_id res chain seq x y z
N MET A 1 3.45 -18.78 -10.07
CA MET A 1 3.84 -18.68 -8.67
C MET A 1 2.60 -18.69 -7.81
N ALA A 2 2.56 -19.57 -6.85
CA ALA A 2 1.43 -19.70 -5.96
C ALA A 2 1.72 -19.01 -4.64
N GLY A 3 0.73 -18.43 -4.04
CA GLY A 3 0.86 -17.78 -2.76
C GLY A 3 -0.50 -17.44 -2.22
N GLU A 4 -0.51 -16.99 -0.99
CA GLU A 4 -1.74 -16.55 -0.37
C GLU A 4 -2.12 -15.18 -0.88
N LEU A 5 -3.39 -14.97 -1.00
CA LEU A 5 -3.92 -13.66 -1.38
C LEU A 5 -4.35 -12.94 -0.12
N HIS A 6 -3.89 -11.71 0.01
CA HIS A 6 -4.21 -10.88 1.15
C HIS A 6 -4.81 -9.59 0.66
N TYR A 7 -5.92 -9.21 1.23
CA TYR A 7 -6.52 -7.93 0.92
C TYR A 7 -5.99 -6.89 1.88
N VAL A 8 -5.56 -5.76 1.32
CA VAL A 8 -5.14 -4.63 2.13
C VAL A 8 -5.77 -3.37 1.55
N ASP A 9 -6.00 -2.41 2.41
CA ASP A 9 -6.57 -1.14 1.99
C ASP A 9 -5.51 -0.10 1.70
N GLY A 10 -4.30 -0.31 2.16
CA GLY A 10 -3.25 0.63 1.83
C GLY A 10 -2.01 0.44 2.66
N VAL A 11 -1.13 1.41 2.51
CA VAL A 11 0.14 1.46 3.23
C VAL A 11 -0.04 2.44 4.38
N GLY A 12 0.17 1.95 5.59
CA GLY A 12 0.04 2.80 6.76
C GLY A 12 1.31 3.54 7.11
N ARG A 13 2.44 2.87 6.97
CA ARG A 13 3.69 3.47 7.40
C ARG A 13 4.84 2.84 6.63
N ILE A 14 5.79 3.66 6.28
CA ILE A 14 7.03 3.19 5.69
C ILE A 14 8.16 3.72 6.55
N SER A 15 9.04 2.82 6.96
CA SER A 15 10.21 3.22 7.73
C SER A 15 11.43 2.49 7.18
N VAL A 16 12.58 3.09 7.39
CA VAL A 16 13.85 2.51 6.96
C VAL A 16 14.68 2.27 8.20
N LEU A 17 15.15 1.04 8.35
CA LEU A 17 15.94 0.65 9.49
C LEU A 17 17.03 -0.30 9.03
N ASN A 18 18.26 0.04 9.30
CA ASN A 18 19.42 -0.81 8.98
C ASN A 18 19.44 -1.20 7.50
N GLY A 19 19.16 -0.23 6.63
CA GLY A 19 19.22 -0.47 5.18
C GLY A 19 18.05 -1.27 4.63
N ALA A 20 17.03 -1.53 5.43
CA ALA A 20 15.85 -2.25 4.98
C ALA A 20 14.62 -1.35 5.08
N ALA A 21 13.77 -1.45 4.08
CA ALA A 21 12.50 -0.75 4.10
C ALA A 21 11.45 -1.64 4.72
N HIS A 22 10.71 -1.09 5.66
CA HIS A 22 9.60 -1.76 6.32
C HIS A 22 8.32 -1.07 5.88
N VAL A 23 7.47 -1.80 5.20
CA VAL A 23 6.23 -1.25 4.65
C VAL A 23 5.08 -1.91 5.38
N ASP A 24 4.41 -1.15 6.22
CA ASP A 24 3.29 -1.66 7.00
C ASP A 24 2.00 -1.50 6.21
N LEU A 25 1.29 -2.59 6.05
CA LEU A 25 0.03 -2.63 5.34
C LEU A 25 -1.11 -2.67 6.35
N PHE A 26 -2.23 -2.11 5.97
CA PHE A 26 -3.38 -2.09 6.86
C PHE A 26 -4.65 -2.44 6.09
N ALA A 27 -5.66 -2.85 6.86
CA ALA A 27 -7.01 -3.02 6.34
C ALA A 27 -7.95 -2.25 7.24
N ILE A 28 -9.03 -1.78 6.63
CA ILE A 28 -10.07 -1.07 7.36
C ILE A 28 -11.10 -2.10 7.79
N ILE A 29 -11.31 -2.19 9.10
CA ILE A 29 -12.29 -3.10 9.67
C ILE A 29 -13.59 -2.35 9.80
N PRO A 30 -14.68 -2.89 9.21
CA PRO A 30 -15.98 -2.22 9.32
C PRO A 30 -16.40 -2.06 10.77
N PRO A 31 -17.22 -1.06 11.07
CA PRO A 31 -17.67 -0.89 12.44
C PRO A 31 -18.46 -2.11 12.88
N VAL A 32 -18.19 -2.53 14.10
CA VAL A 32 -19.00 -3.58 14.69
C VAL A 32 -20.29 -2.97 15.24
N GLN A 33 -21.25 -3.83 15.51
CA GLN A 33 -22.52 -3.39 16.04
C GLN A 33 -22.30 -2.61 17.32
N GLY A 34 -22.86 -1.41 17.36
CA GLY A 34 -22.68 -0.54 18.51
C GLY A 34 -21.50 0.41 18.41
N SER A 35 -20.73 0.30 17.33
CA SER A 35 -19.62 1.20 17.10
C SER A 35 -19.89 1.97 15.81
N ASP A 36 -19.57 3.25 15.81
CA ASP A 36 -19.83 4.10 14.67
C ASP A 36 -18.65 4.24 13.73
N GLN A 37 -17.49 3.79 14.14
CA GLN A 37 -16.29 4.12 13.38
C GLN A 37 -15.54 2.88 12.94
N PRO A 38 -15.10 2.86 11.68
CA PRO A 38 -14.21 1.81 11.25
C PRO A 38 -12.87 1.98 11.93
N GLN A 39 -12.14 0.88 12.02
CA GLN A 39 -10.83 0.88 12.64
C GLN A 39 -9.81 0.40 11.63
N MET A 40 -8.62 0.96 11.70
CA MET A 40 -7.51 0.51 10.90
C MET A 40 -6.73 -0.52 11.70
N ALA A 41 -6.45 -1.64 11.06
CA ALA A 41 -5.68 -2.70 11.69
C ALA A 41 -4.49 -3.03 10.82
N GLY A 42 -3.31 -3.09 11.42
CA GLY A 42 -2.15 -3.57 10.70
C GLY A 42 -2.32 -5.04 10.37
N THR A 43 -2.05 -5.39 9.13
CA THR A 43 -2.23 -6.76 8.68
C THR A 43 -0.89 -7.43 8.42
N HIS A 44 -0.01 -6.76 7.73
CA HIS A 44 1.24 -7.35 7.28
C HIS A 44 2.32 -6.31 7.27
N ARG A 45 3.55 -6.77 7.34
CA ARG A 45 4.71 -5.92 7.14
C ARG A 45 5.57 -6.55 6.07
N LEU A 46 5.87 -5.78 5.05
CA LEU A 46 6.83 -6.18 4.05
C LEU A 46 8.17 -5.62 4.44
N VAL A 47 9.19 -6.46 4.39
CA VAL A 47 10.55 -6.03 4.71
C VAL A 47 11.41 -6.38 3.51
N MET A 48 12.12 -5.41 3.00
CA MET A 48 12.98 -5.64 1.84
C MET A 48 14.17 -4.71 1.92
N GLY A 49 15.23 -5.09 1.23
CA GLY A 49 16.36 -4.20 1.12
C GLY A 49 15.98 -2.91 0.46
N LEU A 50 16.68 -1.84 0.79
CA LEU A 50 16.34 -0.54 0.25
C LEU A 50 16.44 -0.49 -1.29
N PRO A 51 17.47 -1.10 -1.93
CA PRO A 51 17.48 -1.10 -3.40
C PRO A 51 16.28 -1.81 -3.99
N GLN A 52 15.80 -2.89 -3.36
CA GLN A 52 14.62 -3.61 -3.83
C GLN A 52 13.37 -2.77 -3.66
N PHE A 53 13.31 -2.01 -2.59
CA PHE A 53 12.18 -1.12 -2.36
C PHE A 53 12.11 -0.03 -3.43
N ILE A 54 13.26 0.55 -3.77
CA ILE A 54 13.33 1.58 -4.80
C ILE A 54 12.86 1.01 -6.14
N LYS A 55 13.32 -0.20 -6.46
CA LYS A 55 12.89 -0.84 -7.70
C LYS A 55 11.40 -1.13 -7.69
N MET A 56 10.88 -1.57 -6.56
CA MET A 56 9.44 -1.84 -6.46
C MET A 56 8.64 -0.58 -6.74
N CYS A 57 9.03 0.54 -6.17
CA CYS A 57 8.32 1.78 -6.40
C CYS A 57 8.37 2.20 -7.86
N ALA A 58 9.52 2.03 -8.50
CA ALA A 58 9.65 2.37 -9.92
C ALA A 58 8.79 1.46 -10.78
N ASP A 59 8.80 0.16 -10.48
CA ASP A 59 8.00 -0.80 -11.24
C ASP A 59 6.52 -0.52 -11.10
N MET A 60 6.08 -0.21 -9.88
CA MET A 60 4.67 0.10 -9.66
C MET A 60 4.26 1.35 -10.43
N GLY A 61 5.12 2.36 -10.43
CA GLY A 61 4.82 3.57 -11.20
C GLY A 61 4.71 3.29 -12.69
N THR A 62 5.57 2.41 -13.20
CA THR A 62 5.53 2.03 -14.61
C THR A 62 4.22 1.34 -14.95
N HIS A 63 3.74 0.47 -14.08
CA HIS A 63 2.49 -0.25 -14.33
C HIS A 63 1.26 0.62 -14.11
N LEU A 64 1.41 1.69 -13.35
CA LEU A 64 0.30 2.59 -13.08
C LEU A 64 -0.07 3.42 -14.31
N ARG A 65 0.92 3.82 -15.09
CA ARG A 65 0.69 4.74 -16.20
C ARG A 65 -0.28 4.21 -17.24
N PRO A 66 -0.15 2.96 -17.72
CA PRO A 66 -1.13 2.46 -18.69
C PRO A 66 -2.55 2.44 -18.17
N LEU A 67 -2.71 2.21 -16.87
CA LEU A 67 -4.05 2.22 -16.27
C LEU A 67 -4.65 3.62 -16.28
N GLU A 68 -3.82 4.63 -16.07
CA GLU A 68 -4.28 6.01 -16.17
C GLU A 68 -4.67 6.35 -17.59
N GLU A 69 -3.86 5.92 -18.55
CA GLU A 69 -4.11 6.23 -19.96
C GLU A 69 -5.37 5.56 -20.48
N LYS A 70 -5.67 4.37 -19.96
CA LYS A 70 -6.89 3.68 -20.36
C LYS A 70 -8.13 4.15 -19.62
N GLY A 71 -7.97 5.05 -18.69
CA GLY A 71 -9.10 5.54 -17.90
C GLY A 71 -9.57 4.59 -16.83
N VAL A 72 -8.83 3.52 -16.56
CA VAL A 72 -9.19 2.59 -15.50
C VAL A 72 -9.11 3.27 -14.15
N ILE A 73 -8.12 4.17 -13.98
CA ILE A 73 -7.97 4.93 -12.75
C ILE A 73 -7.80 6.39 -13.11
N THR A 74 -8.15 7.23 -12.17
CA THR A 74 -7.91 8.66 -12.26
C THR A 74 -7.07 9.05 -11.07
N ARG A 75 -5.86 9.56 -11.36
CA ARG A 75 -5.01 10.02 -10.29
C ARG A 75 -5.41 11.43 -9.95
N GLN A 76 -5.80 11.62 -8.71
CA GLN A 76 -6.17 12.94 -8.26
C GLN A 76 -4.94 13.79 -8.07
N PRO A 77 -5.04 15.08 -8.34
CA PRO A 77 -3.94 15.97 -7.97
C PRO A 77 -3.67 15.81 -6.50
N ASN A 78 -2.40 15.89 -6.16
CA ASN A 78 -2.02 15.71 -4.77
C ASN A 78 -2.56 16.86 -3.96
N ALA A 79 -3.54 16.57 -3.14
CA ALA A 79 -4.18 17.60 -2.35
C ALA A 79 -3.27 18.14 -1.27
N GLN A 80 -2.25 17.40 -0.93
CA GLN A 80 -1.27 17.88 0.01
C GLN A 80 -0.15 18.60 -0.63
N GLY A 81 -0.14 18.54 -1.90
CA GLY A 81 0.94 19.14 -2.67
C GLY A 81 0.93 20.52 -2.42
#